data_da8f228373cbdfb3828fdbaa52ab64ce
#
_entry.id   da8f228373cbdfb3828fdbaa52ab64ce
#
_cell.length_a   1.000
_cell.length_b   1.000
_cell.length_c   1.000
_cell.angle_alpha   90.00
_cell.angle_beta   90.00
_cell.angle_gamma   90.00
#
_symmetry.space_group_name_H-M   'P 1'
#
loop_
_entity.id
_entity.type
_entity.pdbx_description
1 polymer ?
#
loop_
_entity_poly.entity_id
_entity_poly.type
_entity_poly.pdbx_seq_one_letter_code
_entity_poly.pdbx_strand_id
1 'polypeptide(L)'
;MDRIIFSGKDEFGIVENGTVVERKCGFTARYRETAAEIARNGEWKRSGSGAQFMQTMPAEPVPEKFDSEISGVALRGDVFYYSASVERSSGVFSASATDPKQAEGNIIHGADCDYGDIDVSPDGKTLVTSVKTDPFASSLAVFSLDKEGGGRTLTGGDSRDEHPAFSVCDRNKILFSTAGIGRDYNGDFVRYSASSIASYDVNTREITDVFSDEKRSLVHPRDDKNGNLYYIERPATEKLKKPNIFLEILLIPFRIIYAIYKFLEAFTRVFTGKGFITKTDGDNPAKQKSERDLIIDGYRIQAEKNLKAGVKRKEKFAGYAPRDWVLKKRSPSGEVTVIARGVIAYDLADDGTVFYTNGRVVAERKPDGEERQIASSKLILKVASDKTSDCESVAVSDVFD
;
A
#
# COMPACT_ATOMS: atom_id res chain seq x y z
N MET A 1 -18.33 -14.15 15.10
CA MET A 1 -18.17 -13.60 13.73
C MET A 1 -16.89 -12.81 13.77
N ASP A 2 -15.95 -13.14 12.90
CA ASP A 2 -14.63 -12.56 12.97
C ASP A 2 -14.69 -11.06 12.71
N ARG A 3 -13.99 -10.30 13.54
CA ARG A 3 -13.83 -8.87 13.32
C ARG A 3 -12.87 -8.67 12.15
N ILE A 4 -13.18 -7.73 11.28
CA ILE A 4 -12.38 -7.41 10.10
C ILE A 4 -12.10 -5.93 10.11
N ILE A 5 -10.86 -5.58 9.79
CA ILE A 5 -10.44 -4.21 9.55
C ILE A 5 -10.05 -4.06 8.09
N PHE A 6 -10.43 -2.94 7.49
CA PHE A 6 -9.93 -2.53 6.19
C PHE A 6 -9.51 -1.06 6.23
N SER A 7 -8.57 -0.69 5.40
CA SER A 7 -8.13 0.70 5.30
C SER A 7 -8.30 1.28 3.91
N GLY A 8 -8.67 2.55 3.87
CA GLY A 8 -8.55 3.41 2.71
C GLY A 8 -7.19 4.10 2.68
N LYS A 9 -7.15 5.35 2.21
CA LYS A 9 -5.92 6.15 2.16
C LYS A 9 -5.52 6.69 3.55
N ASP A 10 -6.49 7.18 4.33
CA ASP A 10 -6.30 7.82 5.64
C ASP A 10 -7.43 7.51 6.65
N GLU A 11 -8.21 6.48 6.38
CA GLU A 11 -9.34 6.04 7.19
C GLU A 11 -9.42 4.52 7.27
N PHE A 12 -10.01 4.02 8.35
CA PHE A 12 -10.27 2.62 8.59
C PHE A 12 -11.77 2.35 8.57
N GLY A 13 -12.16 1.16 8.14
CA GLY A 13 -13.48 0.59 8.40
C GLY A 13 -13.32 -0.66 9.25
N ILE A 14 -14.04 -0.72 10.36
CA ILE A 14 -14.07 -1.87 11.25
C ILE A 14 -15.42 -2.55 11.07
N VAL A 15 -15.41 -3.81 10.69
CA VAL A 15 -16.62 -4.63 10.54
C VAL A 15 -16.76 -5.51 11.76
N GLU A 16 -17.85 -5.33 12.49
CA GLU A 16 -18.21 -6.15 13.62
C GLU A 16 -19.72 -6.46 13.55
N ASN A 17 -20.09 -7.72 13.64
CA ASN A 17 -21.49 -8.18 13.56
C ASN A 17 -22.28 -7.63 12.35
N GLY A 18 -21.60 -7.48 11.20
CA GLY A 18 -22.21 -6.99 9.96
C GLY A 18 -22.39 -5.47 9.90
N THR A 19 -21.96 -4.73 10.92
CA THR A 19 -21.97 -3.26 10.95
C THR A 19 -20.56 -2.73 10.66
N VAL A 20 -20.47 -1.70 9.83
CA VAL A 20 -19.20 -1.01 9.52
C VAL A 20 -19.12 0.26 10.34
N VAL A 21 -18.05 0.40 11.12
CA VAL A 21 -17.71 1.62 11.85
C VAL A 21 -16.50 2.27 11.18
N GLU A 22 -16.67 3.50 10.71
CA GLU A 22 -15.57 4.26 10.09
C GLU A 22 -14.77 5.01 11.16
N ARG A 23 -13.44 5.00 11.02
CA ARG A 23 -12.51 5.69 11.92
C ARG A 23 -11.40 6.36 11.10
N LYS A 24 -11.10 7.61 11.42
CA LYS A 24 -9.96 8.33 10.83
C LYS A 24 -8.66 7.83 11.45
N CYS A 25 -7.59 7.83 10.65
CA CYS A 25 -6.24 7.59 11.14
C CYS A 25 -5.81 8.75 12.06
N GLY A 26 -5.54 8.46 13.33
CA GLY A 26 -5.20 9.47 14.31
C GLY A 26 -3.85 10.12 14.05
N PHE A 27 -2.87 9.37 13.53
CA PHE A 27 -1.57 9.92 13.14
C PHE A 27 -1.72 11.00 12.07
N THR A 28 -2.45 10.72 10.98
CA THR A 28 -2.65 11.68 9.90
C THR A 28 -3.48 12.88 10.35
N ALA A 29 -4.45 12.67 11.23
CA ALA A 29 -5.27 13.74 11.79
C ALA A 29 -4.43 14.69 12.66
N ARG A 30 -3.63 14.15 13.59
CA ARG A 30 -2.72 14.94 14.43
C ARG A 30 -1.70 15.74 13.62
N TYR A 31 -1.13 15.12 12.58
CA TYR A 31 -0.19 15.82 11.70
C TYR A 31 -0.84 17.04 11.04
N ARG A 32 -2.06 16.87 10.50
CA ARG A 32 -2.82 17.97 9.88
C ARG A 32 -3.14 19.09 10.86
N GLU A 33 -3.54 18.75 12.07
CA GLU A 33 -3.83 19.73 13.15
C GLU A 33 -2.57 20.53 13.51
N THR A 34 -1.45 19.84 13.73
CA THR A 34 -0.16 20.48 14.04
C THR A 34 0.31 21.40 12.90
N ALA A 35 0.22 20.93 11.65
CA ALA A 35 0.58 21.74 10.49
C ALA A 35 -0.30 22.98 10.35
N ALA A 36 -1.61 22.86 10.59
CA ALA A 36 -2.53 23.98 10.59
C ALA A 36 -2.26 24.99 11.73
N GLU A 37 -1.84 24.48 12.89
CA GLU A 37 -1.45 25.31 14.05
C GLU A 37 -0.15 26.08 13.80
N ILE A 38 0.86 25.43 13.25
CA ILE A 38 2.12 26.07 12.81
C ILE A 38 1.84 27.16 11.79
N ALA A 39 0.96 26.90 10.83
CA ALA A 39 0.58 27.87 9.82
C ALA A 39 -0.10 29.10 10.43
N ARG A 40 -1.08 28.91 11.34
CA ARG A 40 -1.77 30.01 12.06
C ARG A 40 -0.77 30.81 12.91
N ASN A 41 0.07 30.12 13.66
CA ASN A 41 1.08 30.76 14.51
C ASN A 41 2.15 31.52 13.71
N GLY A 42 2.36 31.16 12.44
CA GLY A 42 3.27 31.86 11.52
C GLY A 42 2.63 33.02 10.73
N GLU A 43 1.31 33.19 10.78
CA GLU A 43 0.58 34.15 9.93
C GLU A 43 0.97 35.61 10.21
N TRP A 44 1.25 35.97 11.47
CA TRP A 44 1.72 37.31 11.85
C TRP A 44 3.07 37.70 11.22
N LYS A 45 3.94 36.72 10.92
CA LYS A 45 5.20 36.94 10.23
C LYS A 45 5.02 37.24 8.74
N ARG A 46 3.85 36.91 8.20
CA ARG A 46 3.51 36.97 6.77
C ARG A 46 2.53 38.10 6.44
N SER A 47 1.81 38.63 7.42
CA SER A 47 0.82 39.68 7.26
C SER A 47 1.21 40.96 8.03
N GLY A 48 0.87 42.11 7.49
CA GLY A 48 1.08 43.41 8.11
C GLY A 48 2.53 43.94 8.05
N SER A 49 2.85 44.88 8.93
CA SER A 49 4.14 45.58 8.98
C SER A 49 5.33 44.64 9.29
N GLY A 50 5.10 43.49 9.89
CA GLY A 50 6.13 42.46 10.13
C GLY A 50 6.67 41.82 8.83
N ALA A 51 5.82 41.60 7.84
CA ALA A 51 6.21 41.05 6.55
C ALA A 51 7.11 42.02 5.76
N GLN A 52 6.85 43.33 5.86
CA GLN A 52 7.68 44.36 5.23
C GLN A 52 9.07 44.48 5.87
N PHE A 53 9.17 44.20 7.18
CA PHE A 53 10.45 44.31 7.90
C PHE A 53 11.39 43.13 7.64
N MET A 54 10.85 41.94 7.37
CA MET A 54 11.63 40.69 7.25
C MET A 54 12.05 40.38 5.79
N GLN A 55 11.61 41.12 4.79
CA GLN A 55 11.82 40.82 3.35
C GLN A 55 11.59 39.32 3.00
N THR A 56 10.71 38.69 3.72
CA THR A 56 10.43 37.26 3.53
C THR A 56 9.58 37.07 2.27
N MET A 57 10.04 36.18 1.39
CA MET A 57 9.19 35.69 0.30
C MET A 57 7.86 35.18 0.87
N PRO A 58 6.74 35.41 0.15
CA PRO A 58 5.46 34.83 0.55
C PRO A 58 5.68 33.34 0.75
N ALA A 59 5.48 32.83 1.97
CA ALA A 59 5.55 31.40 2.18
C ALA A 59 4.42 30.74 1.39
N GLU A 60 4.73 29.62 0.77
CA GLU A 60 3.73 28.82 0.10
C GLU A 60 2.59 28.51 1.09
N PRO A 61 1.33 28.64 0.65
CA PRO A 61 0.20 28.30 1.49
C PRO A 61 0.35 26.85 1.93
N VAL A 62 0.01 26.56 3.20
CA VAL A 62 -0.01 25.17 3.70
C VAL A 62 -0.91 24.36 2.76
N PRO A 63 -0.45 23.24 2.19
CA PRO A 63 -1.26 22.45 1.29
C PRO A 63 -2.57 22.06 1.98
N GLU A 64 -3.71 22.30 1.35
CA GLU A 64 -5.00 21.82 1.85
C GLU A 64 -5.07 20.30 1.98
N LYS A 65 -4.20 19.59 1.24
CA LYS A 65 -4.10 18.13 1.23
C LYS A 65 -2.65 17.71 1.36
N PHE A 66 -2.36 17.00 2.42
CA PHE A 66 -1.12 16.27 2.60
C PHE A 66 -1.20 14.92 1.91
N ASP A 67 -0.11 14.48 1.33
CA ASP A 67 -0.02 13.10 0.84
C ASP A 67 0.14 12.19 2.05
N SER A 68 -0.88 11.37 2.29
CA SER A 68 -0.95 10.46 3.42
C SER A 68 -1.39 9.08 2.94
N GLU A 69 -0.83 8.03 3.52
CA GLU A 69 -1.15 6.67 3.17
C GLU A 69 -1.08 5.75 4.40
N ILE A 70 -2.03 4.82 4.49
CA ILE A 70 -1.98 3.69 5.40
C ILE A 70 -1.40 2.52 4.60
N SER A 71 -0.16 2.13 4.94
CA SER A 71 0.63 1.17 4.17
C SER A 71 0.43 -0.26 4.62
N GLY A 72 0.01 -0.50 5.86
CA GLY A 72 -0.23 -1.83 6.41
C GLY A 72 -1.25 -1.81 7.54
N VAL A 73 -1.96 -2.94 7.72
CA VAL A 73 -2.92 -3.16 8.81
C VAL A 73 -2.83 -4.61 9.27
N ALA A 74 -2.81 -4.83 10.59
CA ALA A 74 -2.91 -6.14 11.21
C ALA A 74 -3.86 -6.08 12.42
N LEU A 75 -4.56 -7.16 12.72
CA LEU A 75 -5.55 -7.23 13.80
C LEU A 75 -5.25 -8.42 14.72
N ARG A 76 -5.30 -8.17 16.04
CA ARG A 76 -5.18 -9.20 17.09
C ARG A 76 -6.13 -8.86 18.23
N GLY A 77 -7.19 -9.63 18.36
CA GLY A 77 -8.22 -9.39 19.35
C GLY A 77 -8.82 -7.99 19.26
N ASP A 78 -8.71 -7.23 20.34
CA ASP A 78 -9.24 -5.86 20.42
C ASP A 78 -8.26 -4.78 19.97
N VAL A 79 -7.04 -5.16 19.56
CA VAL A 79 -6.01 -4.21 19.12
C VAL A 79 -5.71 -4.41 17.65
N PHE A 80 -5.77 -3.33 16.90
CA PHE A 80 -5.22 -3.31 15.57
C PHE A 80 -3.97 -2.46 15.50
N TYR A 81 -3.07 -2.89 14.65
CA TYR A 81 -1.81 -2.24 14.35
C TYR A 81 -1.86 -1.71 12.94
N TYR A 82 -1.22 -0.57 12.72
CA TYR A 82 -1.15 -0.01 11.38
C TYR A 82 0.13 0.76 11.15
N SER A 83 0.64 0.73 9.94
CA SER A 83 1.68 1.62 9.46
C SER A 83 1.06 2.74 8.64
N ALA A 84 1.54 3.96 8.84
CA ALA A 84 1.06 5.11 8.09
C ALA A 84 2.17 6.11 7.84
N SER A 85 2.07 6.81 6.71
CA SER A 85 2.97 7.89 6.33
C SER A 85 2.20 9.17 6.01
N VAL A 86 2.83 10.32 6.32
CA VAL A 86 2.37 11.65 5.91
C VAL A 86 3.60 12.45 5.52
N GLU A 87 3.67 12.86 4.26
CA GLU A 87 4.85 13.55 3.71
C GLU A 87 6.14 12.75 3.92
N ARG A 88 7.03 13.22 4.79
CA ARG A 88 8.29 12.56 5.15
C ARG A 88 8.26 11.87 6.51
N SER A 89 7.12 11.82 7.13
CA SER A 89 6.96 11.24 8.47
C SER A 89 6.21 9.93 8.35
N SER A 90 6.77 8.86 8.89
CA SER A 90 6.17 7.53 8.87
C SER A 90 6.30 6.85 10.22
N GLY A 91 5.38 5.94 10.54
CA GLY A 91 5.40 5.21 11.79
C GLY A 91 4.48 4.01 11.81
N VAL A 92 4.62 3.24 12.88
CA VAL A 92 3.76 2.10 13.23
C VAL A 92 3.07 2.40 14.55
N PHE A 93 1.77 2.20 14.56
CA PHE A 93 0.89 2.58 15.66
C PHE A 93 -0.01 1.41 16.04
N SER A 94 -0.56 1.47 17.26
CA SER A 94 -1.62 0.57 17.72
C SER A 94 -2.86 1.36 18.11
N ALA A 95 -4.04 0.76 17.93
CA ALA A 95 -5.29 1.37 18.33
C ALA A 95 -6.31 0.30 18.73
N SER A 96 -7.25 0.66 19.62
CA SER A 96 -8.33 -0.24 19.99
C SER A 96 -9.34 -0.37 18.87
N ALA A 97 -9.72 -1.59 18.52
CA ALA A 97 -10.78 -1.85 17.55
C ALA A 97 -12.19 -1.61 18.14
N THR A 98 -12.33 -1.67 19.47
CA THR A 98 -13.62 -1.57 20.19
C THR A 98 -13.87 -0.17 20.74
N ASP A 99 -12.82 0.52 21.23
CA ASP A 99 -12.94 1.86 21.81
C ASP A 99 -12.25 2.92 20.96
N PRO A 100 -13.02 3.70 20.16
CA PRO A 100 -12.46 4.74 19.32
C PRO A 100 -11.93 5.96 20.10
N LYS A 101 -12.20 6.06 21.42
CA LYS A 101 -11.73 7.15 22.28
C LYS A 101 -10.40 6.83 22.95
N GLN A 102 -10.01 5.56 22.96
CA GLN A 102 -8.71 5.17 23.50
C GLN A 102 -7.60 5.81 22.68
N ALA A 103 -6.59 6.36 23.36
CA ALA A 103 -5.43 6.95 22.70
C ALA A 103 -4.68 5.89 21.89
N GLU A 104 -4.22 6.27 20.71
CA GLU A 104 -3.37 5.41 19.90
C GLU A 104 -1.98 5.29 20.51
N GLY A 105 -1.46 4.07 20.58
CA GLY A 105 -0.09 3.78 20.96
C GLY A 105 0.86 4.07 19.81
N ASN A 106 2.07 4.55 20.13
CA ASN A 106 3.16 4.71 19.18
C ASN A 106 4.19 3.61 19.42
N ILE A 107 4.38 2.73 18.42
CA ILE A 107 5.37 1.65 18.49
C ILE A 107 6.72 2.16 18.00
N ILE A 108 6.73 2.77 16.81
CA ILE A 108 7.90 3.44 16.25
C ILE A 108 7.44 4.56 15.29
N HIS A 109 8.24 5.61 15.26
CA HIS A 109 8.00 6.75 14.39
C HIS A 109 9.33 7.38 13.98
N GLY A 110 9.46 7.76 12.71
CA GLY A 110 10.67 8.38 12.18
C GLY A 110 10.38 9.23 10.94
N ALA A 111 11.38 10.02 10.54
CA ALA A 111 11.32 10.87 9.34
C ALA A 111 12.23 10.36 8.21
N ASP A 112 13.09 9.39 8.50
CA ASP A 112 14.15 8.94 7.57
C ASP A 112 13.84 7.57 6.93
N CYS A 113 12.69 6.99 7.24
CA CYS A 113 12.28 5.70 6.70
C CYS A 113 10.75 5.64 6.55
N ASP A 114 10.28 4.84 5.59
CA ASP A 114 8.87 4.52 5.42
C ASP A 114 8.58 3.10 5.87
N TYR A 115 7.56 2.94 6.72
CA TYR A 115 7.07 1.64 7.17
C TYR A 115 5.95 1.18 6.23
N GLY A 116 6.12 -0.01 5.65
CA GLY A 116 5.19 -0.62 4.71
C GLY A 116 4.20 -1.59 5.36
N ASP A 117 3.94 -2.71 4.70
CA ASP A 117 3.05 -3.76 5.22
C ASP A 117 3.56 -4.32 6.55
N ILE A 118 2.61 -4.70 7.39
CA ILE A 118 2.86 -5.22 8.73
C ILE A 118 2.13 -6.54 8.95
N ASP A 119 2.66 -7.35 9.84
CA ASP A 119 1.95 -8.47 10.46
C ASP A 119 2.37 -8.60 11.93
N VAL A 120 1.52 -9.27 12.73
CA VAL A 120 1.76 -9.50 14.16
C VAL A 120 1.84 -11.00 14.40
N SER A 121 2.82 -11.40 15.20
CA SER A 121 3.03 -12.80 15.56
C SER A 121 1.79 -13.43 16.20
N PRO A 122 1.60 -14.75 16.08
CA PRO A 122 0.45 -15.42 16.68
C PRO A 122 0.29 -15.20 18.18
N ASP A 123 1.39 -15.01 18.91
CA ASP A 123 1.39 -14.71 20.35
C ASP A 123 1.15 -13.23 20.69
N GLY A 124 1.03 -12.36 19.67
CA GLY A 124 0.78 -10.93 19.84
C GLY A 124 1.96 -10.12 20.41
N LYS A 125 3.17 -10.69 20.49
CA LYS A 125 4.32 -10.04 21.15
C LYS A 125 5.31 -9.39 20.19
N THR A 126 5.28 -9.78 18.93
CA THR A 126 6.23 -9.31 17.90
C THR A 126 5.47 -8.79 16.69
N LEU A 127 5.87 -7.64 16.20
CA LEU A 127 5.40 -7.06 14.95
C LEU A 127 6.53 -7.13 13.93
N VAL A 128 6.22 -7.56 12.71
CA VAL A 128 7.11 -7.49 11.55
C VAL A 128 6.60 -6.46 10.57
N THR A 129 7.50 -5.69 9.97
CA THR A 129 7.16 -4.70 8.94
C THR A 129 8.25 -4.63 7.87
N SER A 130 7.88 -4.20 6.68
CA SER A 130 8.86 -3.76 5.69
C SER A 130 9.27 -2.31 5.98
N VAL A 131 10.57 -2.03 5.89
CA VAL A 131 11.15 -0.70 6.15
C VAL A 131 11.92 -0.26 4.93
N LYS A 132 11.57 0.89 4.42
CA LYS A 132 12.19 1.50 3.26
C LYS A 132 13.04 2.68 3.70
N THR A 133 14.35 2.51 3.64
CA THR A 133 15.37 3.53 3.97
C THR A 133 16.04 4.11 2.73
N ASP A 134 15.89 3.43 1.60
CA ASP A 134 16.39 3.83 0.28
C ASP A 134 15.20 3.96 -0.69
N PRO A 135 15.23 4.84 -1.69
CA PRO A 135 14.12 5.00 -2.64
C PRO A 135 13.71 3.73 -3.37
N PHE A 136 14.61 2.76 -3.50
CA PHE A 136 14.41 1.54 -4.28
C PHE A 136 14.47 0.26 -3.45
N ALA A 137 15.20 0.24 -2.34
CA ALA A 137 15.37 -0.94 -1.48
C ALA A 137 14.46 -0.89 -0.25
N SER A 138 14.01 -2.05 0.17
CA SER A 138 13.32 -2.23 1.46
C SER A 138 13.80 -3.50 2.14
N SER A 139 13.84 -3.46 3.46
CA SER A 139 14.24 -4.57 4.33
C SER A 139 13.12 -4.92 5.29
N LEU A 140 13.12 -6.11 5.85
CA LEU A 140 12.22 -6.49 6.93
C LEU A 140 12.82 -6.10 8.28
N ALA A 141 12.00 -5.62 9.18
CA ALA A 141 12.35 -5.36 10.57
C ALA A 141 11.28 -5.89 11.51
N VAL A 142 11.71 -6.29 12.71
CA VAL A 142 10.81 -6.72 13.80
C VAL A 142 10.91 -5.81 14.98
N PHE A 143 9.79 -5.64 15.68
CA PHE A 143 9.66 -4.83 16.89
C PHE A 143 8.96 -5.64 17.96
N SER A 144 9.46 -5.53 19.21
CA SER A 144 8.77 -6.10 20.37
C SER A 144 7.56 -5.22 20.71
N LEU A 145 6.42 -5.85 20.99
CA LEU A 145 5.22 -5.17 21.48
C LEU A 145 5.13 -5.15 23.01
N ASP A 146 5.93 -5.98 23.68
CA ASP A 146 5.96 -6.09 25.15
C ASP A 146 7.05 -5.20 25.81
N LYS A 147 8.10 -4.85 25.04
CA LYS A 147 9.25 -4.09 25.56
C LYS A 147 9.36 -2.76 24.83
N GLU A 148 9.55 -1.68 25.56
CA GLU A 148 9.86 -0.38 24.97
C GLU A 148 11.24 -0.42 24.32
N GLY A 149 11.29 -0.06 23.05
CA GLY A 149 12.52 0.17 22.28
C GLY A 149 13.20 -1.10 21.77
N GLY A 150 13.63 -1.05 20.56
CA GLY A 150 14.44 -2.09 19.94
C GLY A 150 13.74 -2.75 18.76
N GLY A 151 13.94 -2.16 17.58
CA GLY A 151 13.71 -2.85 16.32
C GLY A 151 14.98 -3.56 15.88
N ARG A 152 14.83 -4.70 15.22
CA ARG A 152 15.92 -5.42 14.58
C ARG A 152 15.61 -5.62 13.11
N THR A 153 16.54 -5.23 12.24
CA THR A 153 16.49 -5.53 10.82
C THR A 153 16.80 -7.01 10.59
N LEU A 154 15.95 -7.68 9.84
CA LEU A 154 16.08 -9.11 9.53
C LEU A 154 16.77 -9.35 8.18
N THR A 155 16.40 -8.56 7.17
CA THR A 155 16.92 -8.70 5.81
C THR A 155 17.64 -7.43 5.39
N GLY A 156 18.43 -7.51 4.33
CA GLY A 156 19.17 -6.38 3.80
C GLY A 156 19.80 -6.73 2.47
N GLY A 157 20.41 -5.75 1.83
CA GLY A 157 21.04 -5.92 0.53
C GLY A 157 20.31 -5.16 -0.57
N ASP A 158 20.62 -5.51 -1.82
CA ASP A 158 20.08 -4.84 -3.00
C ASP A 158 18.80 -5.52 -3.47
N SER A 159 17.80 -5.54 -2.55
CA SER A 159 16.49 -6.17 -2.74
C SER A 159 15.37 -5.27 -2.22
N ARG A 160 14.18 -5.57 -2.70
CA ARG A 160 12.93 -4.98 -2.24
C ARG A 160 12.13 -6.09 -1.55
N ASP A 161 12.23 -6.13 -0.21
CA ASP A 161 11.56 -7.10 0.63
C ASP A 161 10.30 -6.48 1.22
N GLU A 162 9.13 -7.03 0.90
CA GLU A 162 7.82 -6.47 1.23
C GLU A 162 6.82 -7.55 1.62
N HIS A 163 5.66 -7.14 2.13
CA HIS A 163 4.52 -7.98 2.47
C HIS A 163 4.88 -9.13 3.44
N PRO A 164 5.55 -8.82 4.57
CA PRO A 164 5.87 -9.85 5.54
C PRO A 164 4.61 -10.44 6.17
N ALA A 165 4.66 -11.74 6.48
CA ALA A 165 3.63 -12.45 7.21
C ALA A 165 4.24 -13.53 8.07
N PHE A 166 3.85 -13.64 9.35
CA PHE A 166 4.22 -14.78 10.18
C PHE A 166 3.58 -16.05 9.62
N SER A 167 4.37 -17.10 9.47
CA SER A 167 3.85 -18.39 9.02
C SER A 167 2.99 -19.01 10.12
N VAL A 168 1.82 -19.51 9.72
CA VAL A 168 0.92 -20.28 10.59
C VAL A 168 1.33 -21.73 10.65
N CYS A 169 1.91 -22.25 9.56
CA CYS A 169 2.39 -23.63 9.46
C CYS A 169 3.69 -23.86 10.22
N ASP A 170 4.63 -22.91 10.14
CA ASP A 170 5.93 -22.97 10.80
C ASP A 170 6.21 -21.65 11.54
N ARG A 171 6.00 -21.65 12.84
CA ARG A 171 6.09 -20.45 13.70
C ARG A 171 7.47 -19.79 13.74
N ASN A 172 8.51 -20.47 13.31
CA ASN A 172 9.85 -19.91 13.22
C ASN A 172 10.10 -19.18 11.92
N LYS A 173 9.12 -19.14 11.02
CA LYS A 173 9.27 -18.53 9.70
C LYS A 173 8.43 -17.29 9.51
N ILE A 174 9.02 -16.34 8.82
CA ILE A 174 8.36 -15.16 8.28
C ILE A 174 8.39 -15.29 6.76
N LEU A 175 7.22 -15.34 6.13
CA LEU A 175 7.07 -15.33 4.68
C LEU A 175 7.10 -13.87 4.19
N PHE A 176 7.67 -13.65 3.02
CA PHE A 176 7.69 -12.31 2.42
C PHE A 176 7.88 -12.37 0.91
N SER A 177 7.56 -11.26 0.23
CA SER A 177 7.88 -11.11 -1.19
C SER A 177 9.21 -10.40 -1.33
N THR A 178 10.08 -10.89 -2.22
CA THR A 178 11.37 -10.28 -2.50
C THR A 178 11.55 -10.05 -4.00
N ALA A 179 12.13 -8.93 -4.38
CA ALA A 179 12.50 -8.61 -5.75
C ALA A 179 13.91 -8.03 -5.79
N GLY A 180 14.78 -8.61 -6.59
CA GLY A 180 16.13 -8.09 -6.80
C GLY A 180 16.12 -6.75 -7.55
N ILE A 181 17.05 -5.87 -7.21
CA ILE A 181 17.24 -4.57 -7.84
C ILE A 181 18.27 -4.72 -8.96
N GLY A 182 17.85 -4.47 -10.19
CA GLY A 182 18.78 -4.37 -11.33
C GLY A 182 19.35 -2.98 -11.40
N ARG A 183 20.69 -2.88 -11.39
CA ARG A 183 21.44 -1.62 -11.57
C ARG A 183 22.24 -1.64 -12.85
N ASP A 184 22.52 -0.48 -13.39
CA ASP A 184 23.46 -0.33 -14.51
C ASP A 184 24.93 -0.31 -14.03
N TYR A 185 25.86 -0.07 -14.97
CA TYR A 185 27.30 -0.04 -14.65
C TYR A 185 27.71 1.17 -13.79
N ASN A 186 26.88 2.19 -13.69
CA ASN A 186 27.10 3.35 -12.79
C ASN A 186 26.51 3.12 -11.40
N GLY A 187 25.74 2.02 -11.19
CA GLY A 187 25.01 1.75 -9.97
C GLY A 187 23.62 2.36 -9.93
N ASP A 188 23.17 2.98 -11.02
CA ASP A 188 21.83 3.58 -11.10
C ASP A 188 20.74 2.51 -11.23
N PHE A 189 19.59 2.76 -10.60
CA PHE A 189 18.45 1.87 -10.66
C PHE A 189 17.92 1.73 -12.09
N VAL A 190 17.74 0.49 -12.54
CA VAL A 190 17.19 0.17 -13.87
C VAL A 190 15.78 -0.43 -13.75
N ARG A 191 15.63 -1.45 -12.93
CA ARG A 191 14.34 -2.16 -12.76
C ARG A 191 14.38 -3.12 -11.57
N TYR A 192 13.20 -3.57 -11.16
CA TYR A 192 13.05 -4.74 -10.30
C TYR A 192 12.95 -6.03 -11.12
N SER A 193 13.40 -7.14 -10.55
CA SER A 193 13.06 -8.48 -11.03
C SER A 193 11.56 -8.77 -10.80
N ALA A 194 11.06 -9.88 -11.33
CA ALA A 194 9.80 -10.44 -10.85
C ALA A 194 9.93 -10.75 -9.35
N SER A 195 8.90 -10.42 -8.57
CA SER A 195 8.90 -10.73 -7.14
C SER A 195 8.67 -12.23 -6.94
N SER A 196 9.51 -12.86 -6.11
CA SER A 196 9.38 -14.23 -5.62
C SER A 196 8.93 -14.24 -4.16
N ILE A 197 8.55 -15.41 -3.67
CA ILE A 197 8.23 -15.63 -2.26
C ILE A 197 9.42 -16.29 -1.60
N ALA A 198 9.90 -15.69 -0.51
CA ALA A 198 10.94 -16.20 0.34
C ALA A 198 10.44 -16.39 1.77
N SER A 199 11.17 -17.14 2.56
CA SER A 199 10.98 -17.28 4.00
C SER A 199 12.25 -16.94 4.74
N TYR A 200 12.11 -16.24 5.86
CA TYR A 200 13.16 -15.99 6.83
C TYR A 200 12.94 -16.88 8.03
N ASP A 201 13.93 -17.71 8.39
CA ASP A 201 13.90 -18.52 9.61
C ASP A 201 14.51 -17.70 10.76
N VAL A 202 13.73 -17.53 11.82
CA VAL A 202 14.09 -16.68 12.95
C VAL A 202 15.24 -17.29 13.75
N ASN A 203 15.34 -18.62 13.84
CA ASN A 203 16.33 -19.34 14.64
C ASN A 203 17.67 -19.42 13.90
N THR A 204 17.64 -19.84 12.64
CA THR A 204 18.87 -19.99 11.84
C THR A 204 19.32 -18.69 11.21
N ARG A 205 18.41 -17.70 11.09
CA ARG A 205 18.61 -16.40 10.41
C ARG A 205 18.89 -16.56 8.90
N GLU A 206 18.41 -17.64 8.33
CA GLU A 206 18.58 -17.95 6.92
C GLU A 206 17.36 -17.53 6.10
N ILE A 207 17.63 -17.07 4.89
CA ILE A 207 16.59 -16.79 3.89
C ILE A 207 16.56 -17.96 2.91
N THR A 208 15.37 -18.48 2.65
CA THR A 208 15.15 -19.57 1.71
C THR A 208 14.08 -19.19 0.69
N ASP A 209 14.36 -19.43 -0.59
CA ASP A 209 13.36 -19.28 -1.65
C ASP A 209 12.27 -20.35 -1.51
N VAL A 210 11.01 -19.90 -1.44
CA VAL A 210 9.84 -20.78 -1.32
C VAL A 210 9.20 -21.03 -2.67
N PHE A 211 8.98 -19.96 -3.44
CA PHE A 211 8.33 -20.06 -4.75
C PHE A 211 8.65 -18.87 -5.64
N SER A 212 9.00 -19.11 -6.89
CA SER A 212 9.31 -18.08 -7.88
C SER A 212 8.71 -18.39 -9.25
N ASP A 213 8.46 -17.34 -10.04
CA ASP A 213 8.04 -17.41 -11.44
C ASP A 213 8.71 -16.24 -12.19
N GLU A 214 9.43 -16.54 -13.26
CA GLU A 214 10.16 -15.51 -14.04
C GLU A 214 9.25 -14.51 -14.75
N LYS A 215 8.02 -14.89 -15.05
CA LYS A 215 7.05 -14.10 -15.83
C LYS A 215 5.99 -13.41 -14.99
N ARG A 216 5.91 -13.79 -13.71
CA ARG A 216 4.88 -13.34 -12.78
C ARG A 216 5.50 -12.88 -11.47
N SER A 217 5.06 -11.76 -10.98
CA SER A 217 5.36 -11.33 -9.62
C SER A 217 4.39 -11.96 -8.64
N LEU A 218 4.95 -12.55 -7.59
CA LEU A 218 4.23 -13.22 -6.51
C LEU A 218 4.35 -12.35 -5.27
N VAL A 219 3.23 -11.87 -4.75
CA VAL A 219 3.21 -10.90 -3.64
C VAL A 219 2.18 -11.27 -2.59
N HIS A 220 2.31 -10.69 -1.38
CA HIS A 220 1.45 -10.94 -0.23
C HIS A 220 1.37 -12.44 0.13
N PRO A 221 2.49 -13.12 0.42
CA PRO A 221 2.45 -14.53 0.80
C PRO A 221 1.79 -14.70 2.17
N ARG A 222 0.97 -15.74 2.32
CA ARG A 222 0.45 -16.24 3.59
C ARG A 222 0.28 -17.74 3.49
N ASP A 223 0.38 -18.43 4.60
CA ASP A 223 0.09 -19.87 4.67
C ASP A 223 -1.06 -20.18 5.62
N ASP A 224 -1.59 -21.37 5.53
CA ASP A 224 -2.57 -21.93 6.46
C ASP A 224 -1.98 -23.09 7.28
N LYS A 225 -2.71 -23.56 8.27
CA LYS A 225 -2.34 -24.69 9.16
C LYS A 225 -2.02 -25.99 8.39
N ASN A 226 -2.48 -26.12 7.15
CA ASN A 226 -2.26 -27.28 6.29
C ASN A 226 -1.03 -27.11 5.37
N GLY A 227 -0.27 -26.02 5.50
CA GLY A 227 0.89 -25.72 4.67
C GLY A 227 0.52 -25.27 3.25
N ASN A 228 -0.72 -24.91 2.98
CA ASN A 228 -1.07 -24.30 1.71
C ASN A 228 -0.57 -22.86 1.67
N LEU A 229 0.11 -22.49 0.58
CA LEU A 229 0.60 -21.14 0.33
C LEU A 229 -0.41 -20.35 -0.49
N TYR A 230 -0.82 -19.21 0.04
CA TYR A 230 -1.66 -18.24 -0.66
C TYR A 230 -0.80 -17.06 -1.10
N TYR A 231 -1.10 -16.49 -2.26
CA TYR A 231 -0.38 -15.34 -2.81
C TYR A 231 -1.19 -14.65 -3.91
N ILE A 232 -0.90 -13.39 -4.15
CA ILE A 232 -1.42 -12.65 -5.31
C ILE A 232 -0.39 -12.75 -6.42
N GLU A 233 -0.81 -13.28 -7.57
CA GLU A 233 -0.02 -13.31 -8.80
C GLU A 233 -0.36 -12.08 -9.64
N ARG A 234 0.68 -11.35 -10.05
CA ARG A 234 0.59 -10.15 -10.90
C ARG A 234 1.52 -10.30 -12.12
N PRO A 235 1.28 -9.56 -13.23
CA PRO A 235 2.29 -9.45 -14.29
C PRO A 235 3.60 -8.90 -13.73
N ALA A 236 4.75 -9.50 -14.09
CA ALA A 236 6.07 -9.07 -13.61
C ALA A 236 6.45 -7.65 -14.09
N THR A 237 5.88 -7.19 -15.19
CA THR A 237 6.06 -5.85 -15.72
C THR A 237 4.70 -5.27 -16.09
N GLU A 238 4.50 -3.95 -15.86
CA GLU A 238 3.41 -3.26 -16.54
C GLU A 238 3.52 -3.60 -18.03
N LYS A 239 2.40 -4.05 -18.61
CA LYS A 239 2.30 -4.18 -20.06
C LYS A 239 2.39 -2.78 -20.64
N LEU A 240 3.59 -2.27 -20.83
CA LEU A 240 3.82 -1.13 -21.70
C LEU A 240 3.20 -1.54 -23.04
N LYS A 241 2.10 -0.89 -23.42
CA LYS A 241 1.55 -1.06 -24.75
C LYS A 241 2.71 -0.82 -25.70
N LYS A 242 3.17 -1.86 -26.39
CA LYS A 242 4.14 -1.66 -27.48
C LYS A 242 3.54 -0.61 -28.39
N PRO A 243 4.20 0.54 -28.57
CA PRO A 243 3.67 1.57 -29.44
C PRO A 243 3.49 0.93 -30.81
N ASN A 244 2.32 1.14 -31.41
CA ASN A 244 2.10 0.68 -32.76
C ASN A 244 2.97 1.56 -33.67
N ILE A 245 4.11 1.04 -34.11
CA ILE A 245 5.15 1.76 -34.86
C ILE A 245 4.53 2.47 -36.06
N PHE A 246 3.57 1.87 -36.74
CA PHE A 246 2.84 2.49 -37.86
C PHE A 246 2.05 3.72 -37.43
N LEU A 247 1.39 3.65 -36.28
CA LEU A 247 0.64 4.79 -35.72
C LEU A 247 1.58 5.89 -35.22
N GLU A 248 2.72 5.53 -34.67
CA GLU A 248 3.77 6.45 -34.25
C GLU A 248 4.34 7.22 -35.44
N ILE A 249 4.67 6.53 -36.53
CA ILE A 249 5.17 7.15 -37.78
C ILE A 249 4.10 8.06 -38.39
N LEU A 250 2.85 7.63 -38.43
CA LEU A 250 1.72 8.43 -38.96
C LEU A 250 1.49 9.71 -38.13
N LEU A 251 1.79 9.69 -36.83
CA LEU A 251 1.61 10.82 -35.93
C LEU A 251 2.82 11.80 -35.91
N ILE A 252 3.97 11.45 -36.52
CA ILE A 252 5.14 12.31 -36.58
C ILE A 252 4.82 13.72 -37.11
N PRO A 253 4.16 13.89 -38.29
CA PRO A 253 3.87 15.22 -38.80
C PRO A 253 2.99 16.05 -37.86
N PHE A 254 2.03 15.42 -37.19
CA PHE A 254 1.18 16.10 -36.21
C PHE A 254 1.94 16.50 -34.95
N ARG A 255 2.90 15.68 -34.51
CA ARG A 255 3.79 16.02 -33.39
C ARG A 255 4.70 17.19 -33.73
N ILE A 256 5.23 17.26 -34.94
CA ILE A 256 6.05 18.40 -35.42
C ILE A 256 5.22 19.68 -35.43
N ILE A 257 4.01 19.66 -35.99
CA ILE A 257 3.11 20.82 -36.02
C ILE A 257 2.77 21.26 -34.58
N TYR A 258 2.48 20.30 -33.69
CA TYR A 258 2.22 20.59 -32.30
C TYR A 258 3.43 21.17 -31.57
N ALA A 259 4.64 20.67 -31.85
CA ALA A 259 5.88 21.21 -31.27
C ALA A 259 6.14 22.65 -31.75
N ILE A 260 5.94 22.94 -33.04
CA ILE A 260 6.03 24.30 -33.59
C ILE A 260 4.99 25.21 -32.94
N TYR A 261 3.75 24.75 -32.80
CA TYR A 261 2.70 25.49 -32.08
C TYR A 261 3.10 25.82 -30.64
N LYS A 262 3.61 24.84 -29.90
CA LYS A 262 4.07 25.02 -28.52
C LYS A 262 5.28 25.96 -28.44
N PHE A 263 6.19 25.87 -29.37
CA PHE A 263 7.32 26.78 -29.46
C PHE A 263 6.83 28.22 -29.67
N LEU A 264 5.93 28.46 -30.63
CA LEU A 264 5.36 29.78 -30.88
C LEU A 264 4.54 30.30 -29.69
N GLU A 265 3.79 29.43 -29.01
CA GLU A 265 3.06 29.77 -27.78
C GLU A 265 4.03 30.21 -26.67
N ALA A 266 5.13 29.48 -26.45
CA ALA A 266 6.16 29.84 -25.48
C ALA A 266 6.83 31.14 -25.84
N PHE A 267 7.19 31.35 -27.13
CA PHE A 267 7.79 32.56 -27.66
C PHE A 267 6.87 33.79 -27.43
N THR A 268 5.60 33.66 -27.78
CA THR A 268 4.61 34.71 -27.58
C THR A 268 4.44 35.07 -26.11
N ARG A 269 4.44 34.06 -25.24
CA ARG A 269 4.32 34.24 -23.78
C ARG A 269 5.48 35.04 -23.20
N VAL A 270 6.70 34.80 -23.71
CA VAL A 270 7.89 35.56 -23.28
C VAL A 270 7.82 37.03 -23.70
N PHE A 271 7.30 37.33 -24.91
CA PHE A 271 7.29 38.69 -25.46
C PHE A 271 6.00 39.49 -25.14
N THR A 272 4.85 38.84 -24.98
CA THR A 272 3.59 39.53 -24.79
C THR A 272 2.93 39.27 -23.41
N GLY A 273 3.50 38.37 -22.62
CA GLY A 273 2.92 37.96 -21.33
C GLY A 273 1.62 37.17 -21.46
N LYS A 274 1.11 36.93 -22.69
CA LYS A 274 -0.17 36.24 -22.95
C LYS A 274 0.06 35.10 -23.96
N GLY A 275 -0.58 33.94 -23.72
CA GLY A 275 -0.56 32.83 -24.67
C GLY A 275 -1.47 33.08 -25.88
N PHE A 276 -1.27 32.36 -27.01
CA PHE A 276 -2.04 32.49 -28.25
C PHE A 276 -3.55 32.25 -28.06
N ILE A 277 -3.92 31.46 -27.07
CA ILE A 277 -5.31 31.22 -26.67
C ILE A 277 -5.43 31.63 -25.21
N THR A 278 -6.05 32.76 -24.96
CA THR A 278 -6.57 33.10 -23.63
C THR A 278 -7.72 32.13 -23.37
N LYS A 279 -7.45 31.02 -22.68
CA LYS A 279 -8.54 30.27 -22.07
C LYS A 279 -9.14 31.21 -21.03
N THR A 280 -10.34 31.70 -21.32
CA THR A 280 -11.23 32.16 -20.27
C THR A 280 -11.28 31.01 -19.27
N ASP A 281 -10.89 31.25 -18.04
CA ASP A 281 -11.04 30.32 -16.92
C ASP A 281 -12.53 30.05 -16.67
N GLY A 282 -13.10 29.29 -17.54
CA GLY A 282 -14.29 28.52 -17.31
C GLY A 282 -13.81 27.11 -17.06
N ASP A 283 -13.72 26.74 -15.79
CA ASP A 283 -13.57 25.35 -15.39
C ASP A 283 -14.57 24.52 -16.19
N ASN A 284 -14.07 23.77 -17.15
CA ASN A 284 -14.87 22.82 -17.88
C ASN A 284 -14.96 21.56 -17.01
N PRO A 285 -16.04 21.37 -16.22
CA PRO A 285 -16.16 20.25 -15.29
C PRO A 285 -16.10 18.88 -15.97
N ALA A 286 -16.22 18.85 -17.30
CA ALA A 286 -16.09 17.63 -18.09
C ALA A 286 -14.63 17.19 -18.32
N LYS A 287 -13.62 18.07 -18.11
CA LYS A 287 -12.19 17.73 -18.27
C LYS A 287 -11.49 17.41 -16.94
N GLN A 288 -12.07 17.69 -15.80
CA GLN A 288 -11.55 17.35 -14.47
C GLN A 288 -11.91 15.93 -14.00
N LYS A 289 -12.62 15.14 -14.78
CA LYS A 289 -12.61 13.68 -14.61
C LYS A 289 -11.35 13.09 -15.25
N SER A 290 -10.17 13.52 -14.79
CA SER A 290 -8.98 12.72 -15.00
C SER A 290 -9.26 11.36 -14.35
N GLU A 291 -9.19 10.30 -15.15
CA GLU A 291 -9.19 8.93 -14.65
C GLU A 291 -8.19 8.91 -13.49
N ARG A 292 -8.67 8.73 -12.26
CA ARG A 292 -7.84 8.69 -11.07
C ARG A 292 -7.01 7.41 -11.17
N ASP A 293 -5.78 7.56 -11.63
CA ASP A 293 -4.82 6.49 -11.56
C ASP A 293 -4.47 6.26 -10.09
N LEU A 294 -4.56 5.01 -9.65
CA LEU A 294 -4.05 4.58 -8.35
C LEU A 294 -2.66 4.01 -8.55
N ILE A 295 -1.77 4.27 -7.61
CA ILE A 295 -0.47 3.59 -7.54
C ILE A 295 -0.53 2.64 -6.35
N ILE A 296 -0.37 1.35 -6.59
CA ILE A 296 -0.38 0.31 -5.55
C ILE A 296 0.86 -0.56 -5.76
N ASP A 297 1.73 -0.64 -4.76
CA ASP A 297 3.01 -1.38 -4.79
C ASP A 297 3.86 -1.03 -6.03
N GLY A 298 3.82 0.25 -6.45
CA GLY A 298 4.55 0.74 -7.64
C GLY A 298 3.85 0.50 -8.98
N TYR A 299 2.69 -0.16 -9.01
CA TYR A 299 1.90 -0.36 -10.23
C TYR A 299 0.87 0.75 -10.41
N ARG A 300 0.86 1.36 -11.59
CA ARG A 300 -0.16 2.34 -11.97
C ARG A 300 -1.44 1.64 -12.43
N ILE A 301 -2.53 1.84 -11.72
CA ILE A 301 -3.81 1.18 -11.95
C ILE A 301 -4.83 2.18 -12.48
N GLN A 302 -5.41 1.89 -13.63
CA GLN A 302 -6.52 2.66 -14.21
C GLN A 302 -7.84 2.25 -13.55
N ALA A 303 -8.07 2.71 -12.33
CA ALA A 303 -9.15 2.26 -11.44
C ALA A 303 -10.54 2.34 -12.08
N GLU A 304 -10.92 3.49 -12.65
CA GLU A 304 -12.23 3.67 -13.26
C GLU A 304 -12.44 2.82 -14.51
N LYS A 305 -11.39 2.62 -15.29
CA LYS A 305 -11.43 1.76 -16.48
C LYS A 305 -11.65 0.30 -16.08
N ASN A 306 -10.94 -0.17 -15.05
CA ASN A 306 -11.12 -1.53 -14.54
C ASN A 306 -12.54 -1.73 -14.00
N LEU A 307 -13.05 -0.77 -13.23
CA LEU A 307 -14.41 -0.79 -12.71
C LEU A 307 -15.45 -0.88 -13.83
N LYS A 308 -15.38 0.00 -14.84
CA LYS A 308 -16.28 -0.01 -16.01
C LYS A 308 -16.20 -1.35 -16.76
N ALA A 309 -15.00 -1.90 -16.91
CA ALA A 309 -14.81 -3.19 -17.57
C ALA A 309 -15.39 -4.35 -16.75
N GLY A 310 -15.29 -4.33 -15.42
CA GLY A 310 -15.88 -5.31 -14.50
C GLY A 310 -17.42 -5.28 -14.57
N VAL A 311 -18.00 -4.08 -14.51
CA VAL A 311 -19.47 -3.89 -14.67
C VAL A 311 -19.96 -4.41 -16.03
N LYS A 312 -19.25 -4.10 -17.13
CA LYS A 312 -19.57 -4.60 -18.46
C LYS A 312 -19.54 -6.13 -18.56
N ARG A 313 -18.61 -6.78 -17.83
CA ARG A 313 -18.51 -8.24 -17.75
C ARG A 313 -19.51 -8.87 -16.77
N LYS A 314 -20.31 -8.08 -16.08
CA LYS A 314 -21.25 -8.53 -15.04
C LYS A 314 -20.54 -9.31 -13.91
N GLU A 315 -19.34 -8.87 -13.53
CA GLU A 315 -18.63 -9.46 -12.39
C GLU A 315 -19.44 -9.25 -11.11
N LYS A 316 -19.45 -10.26 -10.23
CA LYS A 316 -20.21 -10.23 -8.97
C LYS A 316 -19.80 -9.02 -8.11
N PHE A 317 -18.50 -8.73 -8.08
CA PHE A 317 -17.93 -7.57 -7.39
C PHE A 317 -17.00 -6.84 -8.34
N ALA A 318 -17.53 -5.84 -9.06
CA ALA A 318 -16.70 -4.97 -9.89
C ALA A 318 -15.85 -4.04 -9.02
N GLY A 319 -14.54 -3.97 -9.28
CA GLY A 319 -13.58 -3.20 -8.47
C GLY A 319 -12.55 -2.45 -9.31
N TYR A 320 -11.57 -1.88 -8.63
CA TYR A 320 -10.49 -1.08 -9.22
C TYR A 320 -9.30 -1.92 -9.66
N ALA A 321 -9.10 -3.09 -9.03
CA ALA A 321 -7.97 -3.96 -9.32
C ALA A 321 -7.98 -4.47 -10.76
N PRO A 322 -6.81 -4.60 -11.42
CA PRO A 322 -6.70 -5.31 -12.68
C PRO A 322 -7.12 -6.77 -12.52
N ARG A 323 -7.89 -7.30 -13.49
CA ARG A 323 -8.39 -8.68 -13.42
C ARG A 323 -7.28 -9.73 -13.43
N ASP A 324 -6.11 -9.41 -13.94
CA ASP A 324 -4.94 -10.28 -13.98
C ASP A 324 -4.11 -10.26 -12.68
N TRP A 325 -4.58 -9.54 -11.66
CA TRP A 325 -4.15 -9.69 -10.28
C TRP A 325 -4.98 -10.81 -9.64
N VAL A 326 -4.38 -11.97 -9.50
CA VAL A 326 -5.10 -13.22 -9.18
C VAL A 326 -4.64 -13.76 -7.85
N LEU A 327 -5.57 -13.88 -6.89
CA LEU A 327 -5.33 -14.59 -5.65
C LEU A 327 -5.37 -16.09 -5.92
N LYS A 328 -4.29 -16.78 -5.58
CA LYS A 328 -4.10 -18.21 -5.78
C LYS A 328 -3.75 -18.90 -4.47
N LYS A 329 -4.09 -20.18 -4.40
CA LYS A 329 -3.70 -21.12 -3.36
C LYS A 329 -2.86 -22.21 -4.00
N ARG A 330 -1.70 -22.50 -3.44
CA ARG A 330 -0.83 -23.62 -3.83
C ARG A 330 -0.75 -24.63 -2.68
N SER A 331 -1.13 -25.87 -2.95
CA SER A 331 -1.00 -26.94 -1.95
C SER A 331 0.46 -27.38 -1.77
N PRO A 332 0.82 -28.09 -0.69
CA PRO A 332 2.13 -28.69 -0.53
C PRO A 332 2.49 -29.68 -1.65
N SER A 333 1.49 -30.30 -2.29
CA SER A 333 1.68 -31.15 -3.46
C SER A 333 1.98 -30.40 -4.76
N GLY A 334 1.91 -29.06 -4.74
CA GLY A 334 2.17 -28.19 -5.89
C GLY A 334 0.93 -27.87 -6.73
N GLU A 335 -0.25 -28.37 -6.39
CA GLU A 335 -1.49 -28.02 -7.08
C GLU A 335 -1.87 -26.55 -6.83
N VAL A 336 -2.22 -25.83 -7.89
CA VAL A 336 -2.55 -24.40 -7.82
C VAL A 336 -4.01 -24.18 -8.16
N THR A 337 -4.74 -23.56 -7.24
CA THR A 337 -6.16 -23.21 -7.39
C THR A 337 -6.33 -21.69 -7.40
N VAL A 338 -7.19 -21.19 -8.27
CA VAL A 338 -7.57 -19.77 -8.31
C VAL A 338 -8.68 -19.53 -7.29
N ILE A 339 -8.43 -18.60 -6.34
CA ILE A 339 -9.40 -18.20 -5.32
C ILE A 339 -10.24 -17.02 -5.82
N ALA A 340 -9.60 -15.93 -6.24
CA ALA A 340 -10.30 -14.74 -6.71
C ALA A 340 -9.47 -13.99 -7.78
N ARG A 341 -10.13 -13.14 -8.57
CA ARG A 341 -9.50 -12.30 -9.57
C ARG A 341 -9.75 -10.83 -9.28
N GLY A 342 -8.79 -9.98 -9.62
CA GLY A 342 -8.89 -8.56 -9.34
C GLY A 342 -8.73 -8.27 -7.84
N VAL A 343 -7.69 -8.82 -7.21
CA VAL A 343 -7.42 -8.71 -5.78
C VAL A 343 -6.24 -7.76 -5.54
N ILE A 344 -6.45 -6.76 -4.68
CA ILE A 344 -5.39 -5.84 -4.23
C ILE A 344 -4.69 -6.40 -3.00
N ALA A 345 -5.44 -6.76 -1.98
CA ALA A 345 -4.97 -7.30 -0.73
C ALA A 345 -5.95 -8.35 -0.19
N TYR A 346 -5.47 -9.23 0.66
CA TYR A 346 -6.29 -10.25 1.31
C TYR A 346 -5.69 -10.63 2.65
N ASP A 347 -6.49 -11.28 3.47
CA ASP A 347 -6.08 -11.96 4.69
C ASP A 347 -6.81 -13.28 4.87
N LEU A 348 -6.27 -14.15 5.73
CA LEU A 348 -6.80 -15.48 6.02
C LEU A 348 -7.27 -15.54 7.47
N ALA A 349 -8.49 -16.03 7.70
CA ALA A 349 -8.93 -16.42 9.02
C ALA A 349 -8.45 -17.84 9.37
N ASP A 350 -8.50 -18.16 10.66
CA ASP A 350 -8.03 -19.46 11.19
C ASP A 350 -8.82 -20.67 10.69
N ASP A 351 -10.05 -20.47 10.24
CA ASP A 351 -10.93 -21.49 9.66
C ASP A 351 -10.72 -21.70 8.15
N GLY A 352 -9.80 -20.94 7.56
CA GLY A 352 -9.50 -20.96 6.12
C GLY A 352 -10.41 -20.05 5.29
N THR A 353 -11.24 -19.23 5.91
CA THR A 353 -11.99 -18.18 5.22
C THR A 353 -11.04 -17.13 4.70
N VAL A 354 -11.23 -16.69 3.46
CA VAL A 354 -10.43 -15.66 2.79
C VAL A 354 -11.19 -14.35 2.75
N PHE A 355 -10.61 -13.31 3.33
CA PHE A 355 -11.10 -11.94 3.19
C PHE A 355 -10.23 -11.20 2.18
N TYR A 356 -10.83 -10.60 1.15
CA TYR A 356 -10.06 -9.90 0.13
C TYR A 356 -10.73 -8.62 -0.33
N THR A 357 -9.92 -7.71 -0.87
CA THR A 357 -10.41 -6.46 -1.46
C THR A 357 -10.01 -6.33 -2.92
N ASN A 358 -10.93 -5.79 -3.72
CA ASN A 358 -10.70 -5.42 -5.11
C ASN A 358 -10.53 -3.89 -5.29
N GLY A 359 -10.32 -3.16 -4.18
CA GLY A 359 -10.19 -1.70 -4.13
C GLY A 359 -11.48 -0.96 -3.78
N ARG A 360 -12.63 -1.62 -3.85
CA ARG A 360 -13.95 -1.03 -3.59
C ARG A 360 -14.79 -1.83 -2.61
N VAL A 361 -14.62 -3.13 -2.62
CA VAL A 361 -15.41 -4.08 -1.83
C VAL A 361 -14.46 -4.92 -0.99
N VAL A 362 -14.87 -5.23 0.24
CA VAL A 362 -14.32 -6.35 1.01
C VAL A 362 -15.28 -7.53 0.80
N ALA A 363 -14.74 -8.61 0.29
CA ALA A 363 -15.46 -9.86 0.08
C ALA A 363 -14.91 -10.94 1.00
N GLU A 364 -15.81 -11.79 1.49
CA GLU A 364 -15.53 -13.01 2.23
C GLU A 364 -15.73 -14.20 1.29
N ARG A 365 -14.79 -15.12 1.29
CA ARG A 365 -14.90 -16.39 0.59
C ARG A 365 -14.59 -17.53 1.55
N LYS A 366 -15.58 -18.36 1.83
CA LYS A 366 -15.45 -19.54 2.68
C LYS A 366 -14.74 -20.70 1.96
N PRO A 367 -14.20 -21.67 2.70
CA PRO A 367 -13.58 -22.87 2.11
C PRO A 367 -14.49 -23.67 1.18
N ASP A 368 -15.81 -23.67 1.42
CA ASP A 368 -16.82 -24.32 0.57
C ASP A 368 -17.07 -23.58 -0.77
N GLY A 369 -16.49 -22.39 -0.94
CA GLY A 369 -16.64 -21.57 -2.14
C GLY A 369 -17.77 -20.55 -2.07
N GLU A 370 -18.56 -20.51 -0.98
CA GLU A 370 -19.53 -19.45 -0.76
C GLU A 370 -18.82 -18.11 -0.67
N GLU A 371 -19.33 -17.12 -1.39
CA GLU A 371 -18.73 -15.79 -1.45
C GLU A 371 -19.77 -14.71 -1.25
N ARG A 372 -19.50 -13.78 -0.34
CA ARG A 372 -20.38 -12.64 -0.05
C ARG A 372 -19.61 -11.35 0.12
N GLN A 373 -20.28 -10.22 -0.12
CA GLN A 373 -19.77 -8.90 0.20
C GLN A 373 -19.99 -8.61 1.68
N ILE A 374 -18.95 -8.11 2.36
CA ILE A 374 -19.02 -7.72 3.77
C ILE A 374 -19.12 -6.21 3.91
N ALA A 375 -18.28 -5.48 3.16
CA ALA A 375 -18.23 -4.03 3.22
C ALA A 375 -17.95 -3.43 1.83
N SER A 376 -18.22 -2.13 1.69
CA SER A 376 -17.82 -1.35 0.53
C SER A 376 -17.46 0.07 0.94
N SER A 377 -16.44 0.65 0.29
CA SER A 377 -16.03 2.03 0.48
C SER A 377 -15.55 2.64 -0.83
N LYS A 378 -15.24 3.95 -0.81
CA LYS A 378 -14.70 4.65 -1.98
C LYS A 378 -13.36 4.10 -2.43
N LEU A 379 -12.54 3.69 -1.48
CA LEU A 379 -11.24 3.09 -1.71
C LEU A 379 -10.88 2.17 -0.54
N ILE A 380 -10.48 0.93 -0.84
CA ILE A 380 -10.04 -0.06 0.14
C ILE A 380 -8.73 -0.65 -0.36
N LEU A 381 -7.64 -0.43 0.37
CA LEU A 381 -6.30 -0.84 -0.03
C LEU A 381 -5.76 -2.02 0.76
N LYS A 382 -6.14 -2.13 2.05
CA LYS A 382 -5.69 -3.20 2.95
C LYS A 382 -6.87 -3.84 3.64
N VAL A 383 -6.72 -5.08 4.04
CA VAL A 383 -7.68 -5.84 4.83
C VAL A 383 -6.94 -6.74 5.81
N ALA A 384 -7.43 -6.84 7.03
CA ALA A 384 -6.94 -7.76 8.05
C ALA A 384 -8.11 -8.37 8.80
N SER A 385 -8.00 -9.66 9.10
CA SER A 385 -8.94 -10.43 9.90
C SER A 385 -8.39 -10.68 11.29
N ASP A 386 -9.27 -10.87 12.27
CA ASP A 386 -8.86 -11.29 13.59
C ASP A 386 -8.34 -12.74 13.56
N LYS A 387 -7.18 -12.96 14.13
CA LYS A 387 -6.50 -14.25 14.21
C LYS A 387 -6.30 -14.62 15.68
N THR A 388 -7.37 -14.67 16.42
CA THR A 388 -7.40 -15.14 17.81
C THR A 388 -7.39 -16.67 17.87
N SER A 389 -6.30 -17.31 17.49
CA SER A 389 -6.16 -18.73 17.80
C SER A 389 -5.55 -18.88 19.20
N ASP A 390 -6.16 -19.73 20.04
CA ASP A 390 -5.58 -20.29 21.28
C ASP A 390 -4.33 -21.13 20.96
N CYS A 391 -3.33 -20.52 20.34
CA CYS A 391 -2.07 -21.16 20.08
C CYS A 391 -1.16 -20.93 21.26
N GLU A 392 -0.95 -21.98 22.08
CA GLU A 392 0.11 -21.99 23.08
C GLU A 392 1.38 -21.38 22.50
N SER A 393 1.87 -20.36 23.18
CA SER A 393 2.99 -19.53 22.80
C SER A 393 4.27 -20.36 22.68
N VAL A 394 4.76 -20.55 21.47
CA VAL A 394 6.22 -20.74 21.27
C VAL A 394 6.76 -19.35 20.98
N ALA A 395 7.56 -18.88 21.90
CA ALA A 395 8.04 -17.51 21.93
C ALA A 395 8.93 -17.23 20.69
N VAL A 396 8.52 -16.28 19.87
CA VAL A 396 9.42 -15.49 19.02
C VAL A 396 10.30 -14.56 19.91
N SER A 397 10.22 -14.74 21.25
CA SER A 397 11.01 -14.00 22.25
C SER A 397 12.52 -14.07 22.01
N ASP A 398 13.01 -15.13 21.36
CA ASP A 398 14.43 -15.33 21.09
C ASP A 398 14.97 -14.51 19.91
N VAL A 399 14.11 -13.75 19.22
CA VAL A 399 14.55 -12.86 18.15
C VAL A 399 15.33 -11.66 18.67
N PHE A 400 15.13 -11.31 19.94
CA PHE A 400 15.74 -10.14 20.57
C PHE A 400 16.96 -10.47 21.47
N ASP A 401 17.25 -11.75 21.70
CA ASP A 401 18.47 -12.25 22.33
C ASP A 401 19.52 -12.62 21.27
#